data_cc08abf5954268fa7fb88f513981720b
#
_entry.id   cc08abf5954268fa7fb88f513981720b
#
_cell.length_a   1.000
_cell.length_b   1.000
_cell.length_c   1.000
_cell.angle_alpha   90.00
_cell.angle_beta   90.00
_cell.angle_gamma   90.00
#
_symmetry.space_group_name_H-M   'P 1'
#
loop_
_entity.id
_entity.type
_entity.pdbx_description
1 polymer ?
#
loop_
_entity_poly.entity_id
_entity_poly.type
_entity_poly.pdbx_seq_one_letter_code
_entity_poly.pdbx_strand_id
1 'polypeptide(L)'
;MKPTDTLESTLSDPADLPPWQVKNSTHLLRDRWLKVRADSCITAEGVEIAPYYVLEYPDWVEVVALDAEDNIYLVQQYRHALGVVALELPGGAVDASDASPVEAAARELREETGLSAADWEYVGSLAPNPATHTNLCHIVLARNVEFAAKPADDPTERIRLIRMPIRQAIEMALQGKMIQVIHVAALTLALHKAGKWDAPAPTDRL
;
A
#
# COMPACT_ATOMS: atom_id res chain seq x y z
N MET A 1 24.55 4.71 22.69
CA MET A 1 23.52 3.68 22.61
C MET A 1 22.71 3.95 21.36
N LYS A 2 22.71 3.05 20.37
CA LYS A 2 21.95 3.26 19.11
C LYS A 2 20.48 3.01 19.40
N PRO A 3 19.52 3.77 18.81
CA PRO A 3 18.06 3.61 19.04
C PRO A 3 17.51 2.24 18.67
N THR A 4 18.26 1.44 17.90
CA THR A 4 17.87 0.07 17.50
C THR A 4 17.91 -0.94 18.64
N ASP A 5 18.79 -0.78 19.63
CA ASP A 5 18.97 -1.75 20.71
C ASP A 5 17.80 -1.77 21.71
N THR A 6 16.97 -0.72 21.75
CA THR A 6 15.88 -0.60 22.71
C THR A 6 14.55 -1.17 22.19
N LEU A 7 14.35 -1.24 20.88
CA LEU A 7 13.13 -1.79 20.27
C LEU A 7 13.17 -3.33 20.20
N GLU A 8 14.33 -3.92 19.92
CA GLU A 8 14.48 -5.39 19.89
C GLU A 8 14.28 -6.02 21.27
N SER A 9 14.61 -5.31 22.35
CA SER A 9 14.45 -5.84 23.72
C SER A 9 12.99 -5.80 24.24
N THR A 10 12.06 -5.15 23.53
CA THR A 10 10.64 -5.06 23.93
C THR A 10 9.73 -5.98 23.12
N LEU A 11 10.23 -6.57 22.02
CA LEU A 11 9.48 -7.56 21.27
C LEU A 11 9.75 -8.96 21.87
N SER A 12 8.67 -9.72 22.07
CA SER A 12 8.77 -11.12 22.47
C SER A 12 9.53 -11.91 21.41
N ASP A 13 10.30 -12.91 21.85
CA ASP A 13 10.95 -13.84 20.92
C ASP A 13 9.86 -14.51 20.07
N PRO A 14 9.96 -14.52 18.72
CA PRO A 14 9.04 -15.25 17.86
C PRO A 14 8.83 -16.72 18.27
N ALA A 15 9.80 -17.34 18.96
CA ALA A 15 9.68 -18.68 19.52
C ALA A 15 8.61 -18.80 20.62
N ASP A 16 8.26 -17.70 21.30
CA ASP A 16 7.22 -17.66 22.33
C ASP A 16 5.79 -17.63 21.74
N LEU A 17 5.68 -17.40 20.42
CA LEU A 17 4.40 -17.34 19.68
C LEU A 17 4.45 -18.33 18.49
N PRO A 18 4.39 -19.63 18.74
CA PRO A 18 4.53 -20.62 17.69
C PRO A 18 3.38 -20.55 16.68
N PRO A 19 3.67 -20.80 15.39
CA PRO A 19 2.66 -20.74 14.34
C PRO A 19 1.61 -21.86 14.53
N TRP A 20 0.38 -21.57 14.07
CA TRP A 20 -0.65 -22.58 14.01
C TRP A 20 -0.34 -23.63 12.94
N GLN A 21 -0.81 -24.87 13.16
CA GLN A 21 -0.72 -25.93 12.17
C GLN A 21 -1.98 -25.94 11.30
N VAL A 22 -1.81 -25.84 9.99
CA VAL A 22 -2.92 -26.06 9.03
C VAL A 22 -3.13 -27.56 8.87
N LYS A 23 -4.31 -28.05 9.21
CA LYS A 23 -4.73 -29.45 9.07
C LYS A 23 -5.33 -29.73 7.69
N ASN A 24 -6.13 -28.80 7.21
CA ASN A 24 -6.79 -28.89 5.90
C ASN A 24 -7.03 -27.48 5.34
N SER A 25 -7.07 -27.38 4.04
CA SER A 25 -7.34 -26.14 3.32
C SER A 25 -8.23 -26.42 2.09
N THR A 26 -9.33 -25.69 1.96
CA THR A 26 -10.28 -25.84 0.86
C THR A 26 -10.55 -24.49 0.21
N HIS A 27 -10.32 -24.37 -1.10
CA HIS A 27 -10.71 -23.17 -1.83
C HIS A 27 -12.22 -23.13 -2.05
N LEU A 28 -12.84 -22.02 -1.63
CA LEU A 28 -14.28 -21.75 -1.78
C LEU A 28 -14.57 -20.94 -3.05
N LEU A 29 -13.65 -20.03 -3.40
CA LEU A 29 -13.68 -19.21 -4.60
C LEU A 29 -12.29 -19.19 -5.20
N ARG A 30 -12.19 -19.20 -6.53
CA ARG A 30 -10.93 -19.03 -7.25
C ARG A 30 -11.21 -18.42 -8.62
N ASP A 31 -10.85 -17.15 -8.75
CA ASP A 31 -10.82 -16.47 -10.05
C ASP A 31 -9.52 -15.66 -10.22
N ARG A 32 -9.45 -14.83 -11.24
CA ARG A 32 -8.25 -14.03 -11.51
C ARG A 32 -8.02 -12.90 -10.51
N TRP A 33 -9.09 -12.47 -9.80
CA TRP A 33 -9.03 -11.30 -8.91
C TRP A 33 -8.81 -11.68 -7.45
N LEU A 34 -9.40 -12.82 -7.05
CA LEU A 34 -9.45 -13.23 -5.67
C LEU A 34 -9.53 -14.75 -5.56
N LYS A 35 -8.75 -15.29 -4.64
CA LYS A 35 -8.98 -16.66 -4.17
C LYS A 35 -9.36 -16.59 -2.71
N VAL A 36 -10.38 -17.36 -2.32
CA VAL A 36 -10.83 -17.50 -0.93
C VAL A 36 -10.65 -18.94 -0.54
N ARG A 37 -9.86 -19.20 0.50
CA ARG A 37 -9.75 -20.53 1.09
C ARG A 37 -10.26 -20.54 2.53
N ALA A 38 -10.79 -21.67 2.96
CA ALA A 38 -11.16 -21.97 4.32
C ALA A 38 -10.14 -22.98 4.87
N ASP A 39 -9.40 -22.58 5.89
CA ASP A 39 -8.42 -23.41 6.57
C ASP A 39 -9.01 -23.98 7.87
N SER A 40 -8.68 -25.23 8.19
CA SER A 40 -8.83 -25.82 9.51
C SER A 40 -7.46 -25.81 10.16
N CYS A 41 -7.32 -25.11 11.26
CA CYS A 41 -6.07 -24.91 11.96
C CYS A 41 -6.14 -25.43 13.39
N ILE A 42 -4.99 -25.72 13.97
CA ILE A 42 -4.83 -26.01 15.39
C ILE A 42 -3.76 -25.12 15.98
N THR A 43 -4.05 -24.45 17.11
CA THR A 43 -3.06 -23.63 17.83
C THR A 43 -2.02 -24.50 18.53
N ALA A 44 -0.97 -23.88 19.06
CA ALA A 44 0.04 -24.58 19.85
C ALA A 44 -0.54 -25.24 21.12
N GLU A 45 -1.61 -24.65 21.66
CA GLU A 45 -2.31 -25.15 22.85
C GLU A 45 -3.33 -26.25 22.51
N GLY A 46 -3.44 -26.65 21.23
CA GLY A 46 -4.33 -27.70 20.79
C GLY A 46 -5.76 -27.26 20.51
N VAL A 47 -6.03 -25.94 20.44
CA VAL A 47 -7.36 -25.40 20.13
C VAL A 47 -7.60 -25.47 18.63
N GLU A 48 -8.71 -26.07 18.21
CA GLU A 48 -9.13 -26.11 16.81
C GLU A 48 -9.86 -24.84 16.41
N ILE A 49 -9.49 -24.28 15.23
CA ILE A 49 -10.11 -23.12 14.60
C ILE A 49 -10.51 -23.54 13.19
N ALA A 50 -11.81 -23.63 12.94
CA ALA A 50 -12.36 -24.01 11.63
C ALA A 50 -13.77 -23.42 11.44
N PRO A 51 -14.03 -22.70 10.32
CA PRO A 51 -13.07 -22.30 9.30
C PRO A 51 -12.33 -21.03 9.68
N TYR A 52 -11.05 -20.91 9.24
CA TYR A 52 -10.32 -19.65 9.19
C TYR A 52 -10.24 -19.21 7.72
N TYR A 53 -10.83 -18.07 7.39
CA TYR A 53 -10.89 -17.60 6.01
C TYR A 53 -9.63 -16.80 5.65
N VAL A 54 -9.01 -17.18 4.55
CA VAL A 54 -7.84 -16.51 3.98
C VAL A 54 -8.18 -15.99 2.58
N LEU A 55 -7.88 -14.72 2.34
CA LEU A 55 -8.05 -14.02 1.07
C LEU A 55 -6.68 -13.91 0.39
N GLU A 56 -6.54 -14.53 -0.76
CA GLU A 56 -5.30 -14.52 -1.54
C GLU A 56 -5.48 -13.52 -2.69
N TYR A 57 -4.83 -12.36 -2.57
CA TYR A 57 -4.72 -11.33 -3.59
C TYR A 57 -3.32 -11.33 -4.21
N PRO A 58 -3.15 -10.78 -5.42
CA PRO A 58 -1.81 -10.37 -5.88
C PRO A 58 -1.23 -9.31 -4.96
N ASP A 59 0.09 -9.16 -4.96
CA ASP A 59 0.73 -8.01 -4.31
C ASP A 59 0.36 -6.71 -5.03
N TRP A 60 0.45 -5.59 -4.32
CA TRP A 60 0.19 -4.25 -4.84
C TRP A 60 1.42 -3.36 -4.74
N VAL A 61 1.42 -2.30 -5.51
CA VAL A 61 2.38 -1.20 -5.39
C VAL A 61 1.66 0.11 -5.16
N GLU A 62 2.27 0.97 -4.33
CA GLU A 62 1.87 2.36 -4.12
C GLU A 62 3.05 3.27 -4.43
N VAL A 63 2.82 4.32 -5.21
CA VAL A 63 3.85 5.23 -5.66
C VAL A 63 3.69 6.60 -5.01
N VAL A 64 4.68 7.02 -4.24
CA VAL A 64 4.80 8.41 -3.79
C VAL A 64 5.59 9.16 -4.85
N ALA A 65 4.89 9.87 -5.72
CA ALA A 65 5.42 10.54 -6.90
C ALA A 65 5.62 12.03 -6.63
N LEU A 66 6.89 12.47 -6.60
CA LEU A 66 7.31 13.84 -6.25
C LEU A 66 7.96 14.55 -7.43
N ASP A 67 7.58 15.80 -7.69
CA ASP A 67 8.28 16.65 -8.65
C ASP A 67 9.43 17.46 -8.00
N ALA A 68 10.13 18.21 -8.83
CA ALA A 68 11.25 19.04 -8.39
C ALA A 68 10.85 20.26 -7.53
N GLU A 69 9.57 20.65 -7.55
CA GLU A 69 9.01 21.77 -6.80
C GLU A 69 8.32 21.36 -5.50
N ASP A 70 8.58 20.15 -4.98
CA ASP A 70 8.00 19.60 -3.75
C ASP A 70 6.46 19.44 -3.81
N ASN A 71 5.93 19.15 -4.98
CA ASN A 71 4.56 18.69 -5.09
C ASN A 71 4.50 17.16 -5.18
N ILE A 72 3.38 16.63 -4.74
CA ILE A 72 3.03 15.22 -4.89
C ILE A 72 1.90 15.07 -5.89
N TYR A 73 1.94 13.98 -6.65
CA TYR A 73 0.87 13.57 -7.54
C TYR A 73 0.03 12.49 -6.88
N LEU A 74 -1.26 12.73 -6.83
CA LEU A 74 -2.29 11.84 -6.27
C LEU A 74 -3.33 11.57 -7.36
N VAL A 75 -4.15 10.57 -7.13
CA VAL A 75 -5.27 10.23 -8.02
C VAL A 75 -6.59 10.26 -7.26
N GLN A 76 -7.67 10.57 -7.95
CA GLN A 76 -9.03 10.35 -7.48
C GLN A 76 -9.71 9.30 -8.33
N GLN A 77 -10.26 8.28 -7.67
CA GLN A 77 -10.92 7.15 -8.31
C GLN A 77 -12.18 6.74 -7.55
N TYR A 78 -13.20 6.27 -8.26
CA TYR A 78 -14.39 5.69 -7.63
C TYR A 78 -14.09 4.27 -7.12
N ARG A 79 -14.34 4.06 -5.84
CA ARG A 79 -14.19 2.75 -5.18
C ARG A 79 -15.57 2.14 -4.91
N HIS A 80 -15.94 1.18 -5.74
CA HIS A 80 -17.28 0.59 -5.75
C HIS A 80 -17.70 -0.02 -4.42
N ALA A 81 -16.80 -0.72 -3.74
CA ALA A 81 -17.10 -1.40 -2.48
C ALA A 81 -17.54 -0.43 -1.37
N LEU A 82 -17.00 0.80 -1.35
CA LEU A 82 -17.37 1.84 -0.41
C LEU A 82 -18.41 2.83 -0.98
N GLY A 83 -18.62 2.85 -2.30
CA GLY A 83 -19.52 3.78 -2.97
C GLY A 83 -19.05 5.24 -2.96
N VAL A 84 -17.74 5.48 -2.90
CA VAL A 84 -17.14 6.82 -2.77
C VAL A 84 -16.06 7.09 -3.81
N VAL A 85 -15.79 8.38 -4.05
CA VAL A 85 -14.58 8.81 -4.76
C VAL A 85 -13.48 9.02 -3.72
N ALA A 86 -12.43 8.23 -3.79
CA ALA A 86 -11.30 8.27 -2.87
C ALA A 86 -10.14 9.09 -3.43
N LEU A 87 -9.36 9.72 -2.54
CA LEU A 87 -8.07 10.32 -2.84
C LEU A 87 -6.98 9.34 -2.46
N GLU A 88 -6.10 9.00 -3.40
CA GLU A 88 -5.18 7.88 -3.30
C GLU A 88 -3.81 8.24 -3.90
N LEU A 89 -2.79 7.44 -3.57
CA LEU A 89 -1.54 7.40 -4.32
C LEU A 89 -1.77 6.64 -5.64
N PRO A 90 -1.06 6.96 -6.71
CA PRO A 90 -1.01 6.10 -7.90
C PRO A 90 -0.51 4.70 -7.53
N GLY A 91 -1.09 3.67 -8.13
CA GLY A 91 -0.67 2.30 -7.86
C GLY A 91 -1.70 1.25 -8.26
N GLY A 92 -1.30 -0.01 -8.19
CA GLY A 92 -2.15 -1.12 -8.60
C GLY A 92 -1.52 -2.49 -8.32
N ALA A 93 -1.98 -3.50 -9.03
CA ALA A 93 -1.50 -4.87 -8.86
C ALA A 93 -0.10 -5.08 -9.46
N VAL A 94 0.72 -5.88 -8.79
CA VAL A 94 1.96 -6.40 -9.38
C VAL A 94 1.59 -7.52 -10.34
N ASP A 95 1.93 -7.34 -11.61
CA ASP A 95 1.71 -8.36 -12.62
C ASP A 95 2.85 -9.40 -12.66
N ALA A 96 2.53 -10.60 -13.12
CA ALA A 96 3.53 -11.66 -13.26
C ALA A 96 4.62 -11.33 -14.30
N SER A 97 4.40 -10.34 -15.16
CA SER A 97 5.36 -9.82 -16.12
C SER A 97 6.31 -8.78 -15.56
N ASP A 98 5.98 -8.17 -14.41
CA ASP A 98 6.84 -7.18 -13.77
C ASP A 98 8.04 -7.89 -13.11
N ALA A 99 9.27 -7.52 -13.48
CA ALA A 99 10.46 -8.14 -12.93
C ALA A 99 10.75 -7.71 -11.48
N SER A 100 10.11 -6.62 -11.01
CA SER A 100 10.26 -6.10 -9.66
C SER A 100 9.09 -5.20 -9.25
N PRO A 101 8.87 -4.95 -7.95
CA PRO A 101 7.90 -3.95 -7.50
C PRO A 101 8.17 -2.54 -8.04
N VAL A 102 9.42 -2.19 -8.32
CA VAL A 102 9.77 -0.89 -8.91
C VAL A 102 9.31 -0.81 -10.37
N GLU A 103 9.42 -1.89 -11.14
CA GLU A 103 8.89 -1.95 -12.51
C GLU A 103 7.36 -1.87 -12.52
N ALA A 104 6.68 -2.60 -11.64
CA ALA A 104 5.24 -2.47 -11.44
C ALA A 104 4.84 -1.02 -11.12
N ALA A 105 5.55 -0.38 -10.19
CA ALA A 105 5.33 1.01 -9.82
C ALA A 105 5.51 1.98 -11.01
N ALA A 106 6.53 1.75 -11.83
CA ALA A 106 6.79 2.57 -13.01
C ALA A 106 5.71 2.40 -14.09
N ARG A 107 5.23 1.17 -14.28
CA ARG A 107 4.13 0.86 -15.18
C ARG A 107 2.83 1.53 -14.74
N GLU A 108 2.42 1.31 -13.48
CA GLU A 108 1.19 1.88 -12.92
C GLU A 108 1.20 3.40 -12.93
N LEU A 109 2.29 4.03 -12.48
CA LEU A 109 2.43 5.49 -12.52
C LEU A 109 2.22 6.03 -13.93
N ARG A 110 2.80 5.38 -14.93
CA ARG A 110 2.69 5.79 -16.32
C ARG A 110 1.27 5.58 -16.87
N GLU A 111 0.63 4.45 -16.58
CA GLU A 111 -0.71 4.10 -17.05
C GLU A 111 -1.75 5.05 -16.47
N GLU A 112 -1.74 5.28 -15.16
CA GLU A 112 -2.75 6.10 -14.47
C GLU A 112 -2.54 7.60 -14.67
N THR A 113 -1.28 8.06 -14.76
CA THR A 113 -0.97 9.49 -14.68
C THR A 113 -0.25 10.05 -15.90
N GLY A 114 0.35 9.20 -16.72
CA GLY A 114 1.24 9.61 -17.82
C GLY A 114 2.62 10.09 -17.34
N LEU A 115 2.91 9.99 -16.06
CA LEU A 115 4.19 10.40 -15.46
C LEU A 115 5.24 9.29 -15.58
N SER A 116 6.51 9.72 -15.60
CA SER A 116 7.67 8.87 -15.35
C SER A 116 8.63 9.57 -14.41
N ALA A 117 9.54 8.82 -13.81
CA ALA A 117 10.56 9.35 -12.91
C ALA A 117 11.96 8.98 -13.39
N ALA A 118 12.93 9.84 -13.06
CA ALA A 118 14.33 9.54 -13.28
C ALA A 118 14.95 8.77 -12.11
N ASP A 119 14.39 8.90 -10.91
CA ASP A 119 14.93 8.34 -9.66
C ASP A 119 13.83 7.56 -8.92
N TRP A 120 14.09 6.26 -8.72
CA TRP A 120 13.20 5.30 -8.08
C TRP A 120 13.85 4.70 -6.85
N GLU A 121 13.14 4.67 -5.75
CA GLU A 121 13.61 4.08 -4.51
C GLU A 121 12.55 3.15 -3.91
N TYR A 122 12.91 1.89 -3.71
CA TYR A 122 12.09 0.97 -2.94
C TYR A 122 12.15 1.33 -1.45
N VAL A 123 11.00 1.66 -0.87
CA VAL A 123 10.89 2.09 0.53
C VAL A 123 10.72 0.89 1.47
N GLY A 124 9.89 -0.06 1.08
CA GLY A 124 9.56 -1.25 1.86
C GLY A 124 8.23 -1.86 1.46
N SER A 125 7.74 -2.78 2.26
CA SER A 125 6.41 -3.38 2.08
C SER A 125 5.65 -3.47 3.39
N LEU A 126 4.31 -3.41 3.29
CA LEU A 126 3.39 -3.56 4.41
C LEU A 126 2.31 -4.58 4.05
N ALA A 127 1.82 -5.30 5.04
CA ALA A 127 0.66 -6.15 4.89
C ALA A 127 -0.62 -5.30 5.04
N PRO A 128 -1.52 -5.25 4.05
CA PRO A 128 -2.75 -4.45 4.14
C PRO A 128 -3.69 -4.95 5.24
N ASN A 129 -3.78 -6.25 5.42
CA ASN A 129 -4.57 -6.87 6.47
C ASN A 129 -4.02 -8.27 6.82
N PRO A 130 -2.98 -8.36 7.66
CA PRO A 130 -2.28 -9.62 7.93
C PRO A 130 -3.16 -10.67 8.64
N ALA A 131 -4.33 -10.27 9.18
CA ALA A 131 -5.24 -11.20 9.80
C ALA A 131 -5.96 -12.11 8.79
N THR A 132 -6.14 -11.66 7.55
CA THR A 132 -6.91 -12.43 6.55
C THR A 132 -6.29 -12.42 5.15
N HIS A 133 -5.44 -11.45 4.81
CA HIS A 133 -4.83 -11.32 3.49
C HIS A 133 -3.43 -11.91 3.44
N THR A 134 -3.05 -12.45 2.28
CA THR A 134 -1.70 -12.99 2.06
C THR A 134 -0.76 -12.04 1.34
N ASN A 135 -1.32 -11.00 0.70
CA ASN A 135 -0.56 -10.10 -0.14
C ASN A 135 0.16 -9.00 0.65
N LEU A 136 1.19 -8.47 0.06
CA LEU A 136 1.91 -7.28 0.48
C LEU A 136 1.55 -6.09 -0.40
N CYS A 137 1.69 -4.89 0.15
CA CYS A 137 1.70 -3.64 -0.57
C CYS A 137 3.13 -3.10 -0.55
N HIS A 138 3.75 -2.99 -1.73
CA HIS A 138 5.08 -2.45 -1.91
C HIS A 138 5.00 -0.93 -2.06
N ILE A 139 5.87 -0.22 -1.37
CA ILE A 139 5.93 1.23 -1.36
C ILE A 139 7.16 1.67 -2.14
N VAL A 140 6.94 2.50 -3.15
CA VAL A 140 7.99 3.01 -4.02
C VAL A 140 7.94 4.54 -4.05
N LEU A 141 9.08 5.17 -3.87
CA LEU A 141 9.26 6.61 -3.99
C LEU A 141 9.83 6.92 -5.37
N ALA A 142 9.12 7.76 -6.11
CA ALA A 142 9.52 8.29 -7.41
C ALA A 142 9.83 9.78 -7.27
N ARG A 143 11.06 10.21 -7.62
CA ARG A 143 11.47 11.60 -7.55
C ARG A 143 11.66 12.20 -8.94
N ASN A 144 11.49 13.51 -9.02
CA ASN A 144 11.66 14.29 -10.24
C ASN A 144 10.76 13.72 -11.35
N VAL A 145 9.48 13.51 -11.00
CA VAL A 145 8.51 13.00 -11.97
C VAL A 145 8.17 14.07 -13.00
N GLU A 146 8.06 13.65 -14.25
CA GLU A 146 7.69 14.49 -15.40
C GLU A 146 6.67 13.78 -16.28
N PHE A 147 5.88 14.54 -17.03
CA PHE A 147 4.97 13.97 -18.02
C PHE A 147 5.76 13.35 -19.18
N ALA A 148 5.58 12.06 -19.41
CA ALA A 148 6.24 11.29 -20.45
C ALA A 148 5.27 10.77 -21.52
N ALA A 149 3.99 10.61 -21.18
CA ALA A 149 2.96 10.08 -22.08
C ALA A 149 1.59 10.66 -21.71
N LYS A 150 0.57 10.32 -22.50
CA LYS A 150 -0.82 10.44 -22.04
C LYS A 150 -1.14 9.24 -21.14
N PRO A 151 -1.98 9.43 -20.10
CA PRO A 151 -2.50 8.30 -19.33
C PRO A 151 -3.16 7.25 -20.24
N ALA A 152 -3.17 6.00 -19.82
CA ALA A 152 -3.93 4.97 -20.52
C ALA A 152 -5.43 5.28 -20.41
N ASP A 153 -6.14 5.17 -21.53
CA ASP A 153 -7.59 5.39 -21.56
C ASP A 153 -8.30 4.05 -21.29
N ASP A 154 -8.39 3.67 -20.00
CA ASP A 154 -9.15 2.50 -19.59
C ASP A 154 -10.60 2.91 -19.26
N PRO A 155 -11.61 2.40 -20.01
CA PRO A 155 -13.00 2.75 -19.76
C PRO A 155 -13.54 2.26 -18.41
N THR A 156 -12.86 1.31 -17.75
CA THR A 156 -13.23 0.77 -16.45
C THR A 156 -12.62 1.55 -15.29
N GLU A 157 -11.56 2.33 -15.54
CA GLU A 157 -10.83 3.10 -14.54
C GLU A 157 -10.79 4.60 -14.89
N ARG A 158 -11.81 5.33 -14.41
CA ARG A 158 -11.82 6.79 -14.52
C ARG A 158 -11.01 7.43 -13.41
N ILE A 159 -9.80 7.83 -13.75
CA ILE A 159 -8.84 8.45 -12.85
C ILE A 159 -8.75 9.95 -13.11
N ARG A 160 -8.74 10.74 -12.04
CA ARG A 160 -8.43 12.16 -12.07
C ARG A 160 -7.09 12.40 -11.38
N LEU A 161 -6.13 12.91 -12.12
CA LEU A 161 -4.83 13.33 -11.58
C LEU A 161 -4.97 14.61 -10.76
N ILE A 162 -4.36 14.63 -9.58
CA ILE A 162 -4.29 15.77 -8.66
C ILE A 162 -2.82 16.05 -8.35
N ARG A 163 -2.39 17.29 -8.58
CA ARG A 163 -1.09 17.79 -8.15
C ARG A 163 -1.27 18.77 -7.01
N MET A 164 -0.53 18.60 -5.91
CA MET A 164 -0.59 19.53 -4.78
C MET A 164 0.74 19.57 -4.01
N PRO A 165 1.01 20.63 -3.23
CA PRO A 165 2.16 20.65 -2.32
C PRO A 165 2.14 19.46 -1.35
N ILE A 166 3.31 18.87 -1.07
CA ILE A 166 3.46 17.75 -0.13
C ILE A 166 2.78 18.04 1.21
N ARG A 167 2.96 19.25 1.74
CA ARG A 167 2.35 19.66 3.02
C ARG A 167 0.83 19.54 3.00
N GLN A 168 0.18 19.92 1.91
CA GLN A 168 -1.27 19.80 1.77
C GLN A 168 -1.71 18.33 1.75
N ALA A 169 -0.96 17.45 1.09
CA ALA A 169 -1.25 16.02 1.10
C ALA A 169 -1.13 15.41 2.50
N ILE A 170 -0.10 15.81 3.27
CA ILE A 170 0.06 15.43 4.68
C ILE A 170 -1.16 15.91 5.50
N GLU A 171 -1.57 17.16 5.36
CA GLU A 171 -2.74 17.71 6.05
C GLU A 171 -4.02 16.93 5.72
N MET A 172 -4.23 16.59 4.44
CA MET A 172 -5.38 15.79 4.00
C MET A 172 -5.36 14.38 4.60
N ALA A 173 -4.19 13.73 4.65
CA ALA A 173 -4.04 12.42 5.28
C ALA A 173 -4.36 12.47 6.79
N LEU A 174 -3.82 13.46 7.52
CA LEU A 174 -4.07 13.65 8.95
C LEU A 174 -5.54 14.01 9.28
N GLN A 175 -6.25 14.63 8.33
CA GLN A 175 -7.69 14.93 8.44
C GLN A 175 -8.60 13.77 8.02
N GLY A 176 -8.05 12.60 7.68
CA GLY A 176 -8.81 11.43 7.23
C GLY A 176 -9.43 11.59 5.84
N LYS A 177 -8.90 12.50 4.99
CA LYS A 177 -9.36 12.67 3.61
C LYS A 177 -8.80 11.60 2.66
N MET A 178 -7.67 10.96 3.02
CA MET A 178 -7.22 9.70 2.44
C MET A 178 -7.82 8.58 3.26
N ILE A 179 -8.87 7.94 2.73
CA ILE A 179 -9.67 6.98 3.51
C ILE A 179 -9.05 5.58 3.61
N GLN A 180 -8.12 5.25 2.73
CA GLN A 180 -7.45 3.96 2.73
C GLN A 180 -6.15 4.03 3.54
N VAL A 181 -6.07 3.22 4.59
CA VAL A 181 -4.96 3.24 5.55
C VAL A 181 -3.59 2.98 4.90
N ILE A 182 -3.54 2.14 3.87
CA ILE A 182 -2.27 1.79 3.21
C ILE A 182 -1.67 3.00 2.48
N HIS A 183 -2.47 3.87 1.86
CA HIS A 183 -1.98 5.09 1.23
C HIS A 183 -1.42 6.08 2.27
N VAL A 184 -2.06 6.19 3.44
CA VAL A 184 -1.57 7.03 4.55
C VAL A 184 -0.24 6.50 5.07
N ALA A 185 -0.12 5.18 5.26
CA ALA A 185 1.11 4.56 5.70
C ALA A 185 2.24 4.71 4.66
N ALA A 186 1.94 4.46 3.38
CA ALA A 186 2.89 4.60 2.28
C ALA A 186 3.39 6.05 2.15
N LEU A 187 2.48 7.03 2.19
CA LEU A 187 2.82 8.46 2.18
C LEU A 187 3.76 8.80 3.34
N THR A 188 3.42 8.37 4.56
CA THR A 188 4.22 8.64 5.76
C THR A 188 5.63 8.08 5.64
N LEU A 189 5.76 6.79 5.30
CA LEU A 189 7.05 6.12 5.21
C LEU A 189 7.93 6.70 4.10
N ALA A 190 7.37 6.93 2.92
CA ALA A 190 8.13 7.45 1.80
C ALA A 190 8.57 8.90 2.02
N LEU A 191 7.70 9.76 2.55
CA LEU A 191 8.07 11.15 2.86
C LEU A 191 9.05 11.23 4.02
N HIS A 192 8.93 10.37 5.04
CA HIS A 192 9.93 10.28 6.10
C HIS A 192 11.30 9.89 5.52
N LYS A 193 11.36 8.88 4.67
CA LYS A 193 12.59 8.45 4.00
C LYS A 193 13.18 9.52 3.09
N ALA A 194 12.33 10.33 2.45
CA ALA A 194 12.74 11.48 1.63
C ALA A 194 13.20 12.69 2.46
N GLY A 195 13.06 12.68 3.79
CA GLY A 195 13.29 13.84 4.65
C GLY A 195 12.28 14.98 4.45
N LYS A 196 11.07 14.65 3.95
CA LYS A 196 10.00 15.62 3.61
C LYS A 196 8.73 15.47 4.45
N TRP A 197 8.77 14.64 5.50
CA TRP A 197 7.69 14.51 6.45
C TRP A 197 7.75 15.65 7.47
N ASP A 198 7.07 16.75 7.15
CA ASP A 198 6.89 17.92 8.04
C ASP A 198 5.40 18.03 8.36
N ALA A 199 4.98 17.27 9.36
CA ALA A 199 3.58 17.26 9.79
C ALA A 199 3.25 18.60 10.46
N PRO A 200 2.13 19.26 10.07
CA PRO A 200 1.67 20.48 10.74
C PRO A 200 1.36 20.20 12.21
N ALA A 201 1.53 21.21 13.06
CA ALA A 201 1.11 21.11 14.46
C ALA A 201 -0.38 20.75 14.52
N PRO A 202 -0.82 19.96 15.51
CA PRO A 202 -2.23 19.65 15.68
C PRO A 202 -3.05 20.94 15.77
N THR A 203 -4.05 21.07 14.94
CA THR A 203 -5.05 22.12 15.11
C THR A 203 -6.08 21.63 16.11
N ASP A 204 -6.43 22.41 17.12
CA ASP A 204 -7.40 22.09 18.19
C ASP A 204 -8.84 21.88 17.68
N ARG A 205 -9.02 21.34 16.47
CA ARG A 205 -10.32 21.08 15.86
C ARG A 205 -10.37 19.65 15.34
N LEU A 206 -10.82 18.76 16.15
CA LEU A 206 -11.58 17.59 15.77
C LEU A 206 -13.06 17.87 15.96
#